data_94574214fa83d3ad2f714950286ce3c1
#
_entry.id   94574214fa83d3ad2f714950286ce3c1
#
_cell.length_a   1.000
_cell.length_b   1.000
_cell.length_c   1.000
_cell.angle_alpha   90.00
_cell.angle_beta   90.00
_cell.angle_gamma   90.00
#
_symmetry.space_group_name_H-M   'P 1'
#
loop_
_entity.id
_entity.type
_entity.pdbx_description
1 polymer ?
#
loop_
_entity_poly.entity_id
_entity_poly.type
_entity_poly.pdbx_seq_one_letter_code
_entity_poly.pdbx_strand_id
1 'polypeptide(L)'
;MGRKQRKRNSGPEVIAQNFVDFRARGKYDRYHKKFAFWEGVNLLTVFSSMAVTHWILNYKFWHYGMEVLEYITYYGKRANGDPFHDPMCELFPTEVACNIQVGALTGGLDRTNFLCILGNNLFNQKYFFVLWLWWIFLLFITLLGILYRSSRIALPGLSRYLLSRSVLVGQWWR
;
A
#
# COMPACT_ATOMS: atom_id res chain seq x y z
N MET A 1 10.03 -11.23 -65.87
CA MET A 1 10.47 -10.54 -64.61
C MET A 1 9.24 -10.14 -63.79
N GLY A 2 8.79 -10.99 -62.90
CA GLY A 2 7.61 -10.77 -62.08
C GLY A 2 7.97 -10.02 -60.79
N ARG A 3 7.59 -8.74 -60.67
CA ARG A 3 7.65 -7.99 -59.43
C ARG A 3 6.60 -8.59 -58.48
N LYS A 4 7.02 -9.42 -57.49
CA LYS A 4 6.18 -9.79 -56.35
C LYS A 4 5.72 -8.51 -55.65
N GLN A 5 4.46 -8.13 -55.86
CA GLN A 5 3.81 -7.11 -55.07
C GLN A 5 3.85 -7.55 -53.60
N ARG A 6 4.71 -6.94 -52.83
CA ARG A 6 4.74 -7.06 -51.36
C ARG A 6 3.44 -6.43 -50.86
N LYS A 7 2.40 -7.25 -50.67
CA LYS A 7 1.14 -6.84 -50.07
C LYS A 7 1.49 -6.11 -48.77
N ARG A 8 1.26 -4.82 -48.71
CA ARG A 8 1.49 -3.97 -47.55
C ARG A 8 0.41 -4.38 -46.54
N ASN A 9 0.72 -5.36 -45.72
CA ASN A 9 -0.20 -5.81 -44.66
C ASN A 9 -0.61 -4.60 -43.84
N SER A 10 -1.90 -4.36 -43.72
CA SER A 10 -2.43 -3.28 -42.88
C SER A 10 -1.97 -3.49 -41.44
N GLY A 11 -1.65 -2.40 -40.75
CA GLY A 11 -1.09 -2.46 -39.37
C GLY A 11 -1.81 -3.42 -38.42
N PRO A 12 -3.15 -3.55 -38.42
CA PRO A 12 -3.86 -4.48 -37.56
C PRO A 12 -3.60 -5.97 -37.87
N GLU A 13 -3.38 -6.34 -39.16
CA GLU A 13 -3.06 -7.72 -39.54
C GLU A 13 -1.66 -8.14 -39.07
N VAL A 14 -0.69 -7.25 -39.17
CA VAL A 14 0.67 -7.51 -38.67
C VAL A 14 0.69 -7.66 -37.16
N ILE A 15 -0.09 -6.87 -36.44
CA ILE A 15 -0.23 -6.98 -34.99
C ILE A 15 -0.87 -8.32 -34.62
N ALA A 16 -1.94 -8.73 -35.32
CA ALA A 16 -2.62 -9.99 -35.06
C ALA A 16 -1.69 -11.19 -35.32
N GLN A 17 -0.94 -11.19 -36.43
CA GLN A 17 0.01 -12.26 -36.76
C GLN A 17 1.15 -12.32 -35.72
N ASN A 18 1.71 -11.19 -35.33
CA ASN A 18 2.73 -11.15 -34.29
C ASN A 18 2.20 -11.70 -32.95
N PHE A 19 0.93 -11.47 -32.63
CA PHE A 19 0.31 -11.96 -31.40
C PHE A 19 0.13 -13.48 -31.44
N VAL A 20 -0.27 -14.04 -32.57
CA VAL A 20 -0.40 -15.48 -32.78
C VAL A 20 0.98 -16.15 -32.69
N ASP A 21 1.98 -15.60 -33.35
CA ASP A 21 3.36 -16.09 -33.31
C ASP A 21 3.96 -16.03 -31.91
N PHE A 22 3.68 -14.95 -31.17
CA PHE A 22 4.14 -14.76 -29.80
C PHE A 22 3.53 -15.83 -28.86
N ARG A 23 2.27 -16.18 -29.09
CA ARG A 23 1.57 -17.25 -28.35
C ARG A 23 2.10 -18.62 -28.72
N ALA A 24 2.30 -18.92 -30.02
CA ALA A 24 2.80 -20.21 -30.51
C ALA A 24 4.24 -20.51 -30.01
N ARG A 25 5.06 -19.47 -29.80
CA ARG A 25 6.44 -19.63 -29.29
C ARG A 25 6.51 -19.78 -27.77
N GLY A 26 5.40 -19.89 -27.02
CA GLY A 26 5.37 -20.00 -25.56
C GLY A 26 5.96 -18.76 -24.83
N LYS A 27 6.19 -17.66 -25.53
CA LYS A 27 6.70 -16.41 -24.95
C LYS A 27 5.67 -15.77 -24.03
N TYR A 28 4.39 -16.00 -24.32
CA TYR A 28 3.26 -15.53 -23.50
C TYR A 28 3.27 -16.15 -22.11
N ASP A 29 3.47 -17.46 -22.00
CA ASP A 29 3.51 -18.18 -20.73
C ASP A 29 4.73 -17.76 -19.88
N ARG A 30 5.86 -17.54 -20.53
CA ARG A 30 7.06 -17.01 -19.85
C ARG A 30 6.86 -15.60 -19.32
N TYR A 31 6.19 -14.75 -20.09
CA TYR A 31 5.86 -13.38 -19.64
C TYR A 31 4.94 -13.39 -18.43
N HIS A 32 3.86 -14.22 -18.47
CA HIS A 32 2.94 -14.36 -17.34
C HIS A 32 3.62 -14.87 -16.08
N LYS A 33 4.48 -15.88 -16.18
CA LYS A 33 5.24 -16.40 -15.05
C LYS A 33 6.18 -15.36 -14.43
N LYS A 34 6.91 -14.63 -15.26
CA LYS A 34 7.78 -13.53 -14.79
C LYS A 34 6.98 -12.44 -14.09
N PHE A 35 5.86 -12.08 -14.68
CA PHE A 35 5.01 -11.04 -14.13
C PHE A 35 4.37 -11.45 -12.80
N ALA A 36 3.85 -12.69 -12.70
CA ALA A 36 3.32 -13.25 -11.46
C ALA A 36 4.40 -13.33 -10.36
N PHE A 37 5.63 -13.65 -10.74
CA PHE A 37 6.77 -13.63 -9.82
C PHE A 37 7.02 -12.23 -9.24
N TRP A 38 7.04 -11.19 -10.08
CA TRP A 38 7.23 -9.82 -9.62
C TRP A 38 6.07 -9.30 -8.77
N GLU A 39 4.85 -9.72 -9.06
CA GLU A 39 3.69 -9.44 -8.19
C GLU A 39 3.84 -10.09 -6.82
N GLY A 40 4.30 -11.35 -6.78
CA GLY A 40 4.61 -12.05 -5.54
C GLY A 40 5.70 -11.34 -4.72
N VAL A 41 6.76 -10.88 -5.38
CA VAL A 41 7.83 -10.09 -4.74
C VAL A 41 7.30 -8.79 -4.17
N ASN A 42 6.45 -8.08 -4.92
CA ASN A 42 5.83 -6.84 -4.44
C ASN A 42 4.95 -7.08 -3.19
N LEU A 43 4.12 -8.11 -3.22
CA LEU A 43 3.31 -8.50 -2.07
C LEU A 43 4.20 -8.84 -0.85
N LEU A 44 5.26 -9.62 -1.06
CA LEU A 44 6.22 -9.97 -0.01
C LEU A 44 6.87 -8.71 0.58
N THR A 45 7.23 -7.75 -0.25
CA THR A 45 7.84 -6.48 0.19
C THR A 45 6.88 -5.68 1.07
N VAL A 46 5.60 -5.58 0.70
CA VAL A 46 4.59 -4.90 1.51
C VAL A 46 4.44 -5.60 2.86
N PHE A 47 4.28 -6.93 2.88
CA PHE A 47 4.16 -7.68 4.13
C PHE A 47 5.40 -7.56 5.00
N SER A 48 6.60 -7.66 4.44
CA SER A 48 7.82 -7.55 5.22
C SER A 48 8.00 -6.15 5.81
N SER A 49 7.65 -5.10 5.08
CA SER A 49 7.68 -3.72 5.56
C SER A 49 6.70 -3.51 6.72
N MET A 50 5.48 -4.04 6.60
CA MET A 50 4.49 -4.02 7.69
C MET A 50 4.98 -4.78 8.92
N ALA A 51 5.55 -5.98 8.72
CA ALA A 51 6.07 -6.80 9.82
C ALA A 51 7.23 -6.13 10.55
N VAL A 52 8.16 -5.52 9.82
CA VAL A 52 9.29 -4.77 10.40
C VAL A 52 8.79 -3.59 11.22
N THR A 53 7.84 -2.81 10.72
CA THR A 53 7.28 -1.68 11.49
C THR A 53 6.49 -2.15 12.70
N HIS A 54 5.73 -3.24 12.56
CA HIS A 54 5.01 -3.86 13.69
C HIS A 54 5.97 -4.31 14.78
N TRP A 55 7.10 -4.89 14.41
CA TRP A 55 8.16 -5.29 15.35
C TRP A 55 8.84 -4.08 16.01
N ILE A 56 9.18 -3.03 15.25
CA ILE A 56 9.79 -1.79 15.77
C ILE A 56 8.87 -1.11 16.78
N LEU A 57 7.55 -1.10 16.55
CA LEU A 57 6.55 -0.52 17.45
C LEU A 57 6.09 -1.51 18.55
N ASN A 58 6.92 -2.46 18.91
CA ASN A 58 6.63 -3.43 19.96
C ASN A 58 5.29 -4.14 19.81
N TYR A 59 4.98 -4.57 18.57
CA TYR A 59 3.76 -5.29 18.16
C TYR A 59 2.44 -4.50 18.31
N LYS A 60 2.49 -3.19 18.53
CA LYS A 60 1.30 -2.34 18.65
C LYS A 60 0.83 -1.72 17.34
N PHE A 61 1.64 -1.74 16.27
CA PHE A 61 1.35 -1.00 15.03
C PHE A 61 0.00 -1.35 14.40
N TRP A 62 -0.40 -2.62 14.41
CA TRP A 62 -1.65 -3.04 13.79
C TRP A 62 -2.87 -2.52 14.55
N HIS A 63 -2.86 -2.66 15.88
CA HIS A 63 -3.93 -2.15 16.75
C HIS A 63 -4.01 -0.64 16.73
N TYR A 64 -2.87 0.04 16.73
CA TYR A 64 -2.78 1.49 16.67
C TYR A 64 -3.61 2.10 15.54
N GLY A 65 -3.47 1.60 14.31
CA GLY A 65 -4.21 2.14 13.17
C GLY A 65 -5.73 1.96 13.29
N MET A 66 -6.18 0.83 13.82
CA MET A 66 -7.59 0.56 14.06
C MET A 66 -8.17 1.42 15.18
N GLU A 67 -7.46 1.54 16.31
CA GLU A 67 -7.87 2.35 17.45
C GLU A 67 -7.93 3.84 17.12
N VAL A 68 -6.96 4.33 16.34
CA VAL A 68 -6.97 5.73 15.85
C VAL A 68 -8.13 5.97 14.89
N LEU A 69 -8.46 5.03 14.01
CA LEU A 69 -9.59 5.15 13.10
C LEU A 69 -10.92 5.16 13.86
N GLU A 70 -11.05 4.31 14.86
CA GLU A 70 -12.19 4.28 15.77
C GLU A 70 -12.31 5.61 16.54
N TYR A 71 -11.21 6.08 17.11
CA TYR A 71 -11.13 7.36 17.80
C TYR A 71 -11.63 8.51 16.94
N ILE A 72 -11.15 8.65 15.72
CA ILE A 72 -11.56 9.73 14.81
C ILE A 72 -13.04 9.64 14.43
N THR A 73 -13.56 8.42 14.21
CA THR A 73 -14.96 8.21 13.83
C THR A 73 -15.93 8.46 14.99
N TYR A 74 -15.55 8.13 16.21
CA TYR A 74 -16.40 8.30 17.40
C TYR A 74 -16.25 9.67 18.07
N TYR A 75 -15.12 10.37 17.90
CA TYR A 75 -14.87 11.68 18.49
C TYR A 75 -15.91 12.73 18.11
N GLY A 76 -16.47 12.65 16.89
CA GLY A 76 -17.55 13.52 16.44
C GLY A 76 -18.93 13.21 17.06
N LYS A 77 -19.11 12.06 17.72
CA LYS A 77 -20.40 11.60 18.26
C LYS A 77 -20.47 11.67 19.79
N ARG A 78 -19.36 11.81 20.48
CA ARG A 78 -19.28 11.78 21.95
C ARG A 78 -19.00 13.17 22.52
N ALA A 79 -20.04 13.97 22.65
CA ALA A 79 -19.97 15.29 23.32
C ALA A 79 -20.05 15.21 24.87
N ASN A 80 -20.07 14.03 25.47
CA ASN A 80 -20.27 13.84 26.91
C ASN A 80 -19.00 13.28 27.55
N GLY A 81 -18.21 14.16 28.12
CA GLY A 81 -17.36 14.16 29.32
C GLY A 81 -16.65 12.92 29.85
N ASP A 82 -16.67 11.79 29.19
CA ASP A 82 -15.90 10.61 29.62
C ASP A 82 -14.40 10.83 29.30
N PRO A 83 -13.47 10.51 30.24
CA PRO A 83 -12.03 10.58 29.99
C PRO A 83 -11.67 9.62 28.85
N PHE A 84 -11.59 10.18 27.66
CA PHE A 84 -11.31 9.40 26.47
C PHE A 84 -9.82 9.16 26.36
N HIS A 85 -9.46 7.89 26.37
CA HIS A 85 -8.07 7.48 26.17
C HIS A 85 -7.68 7.73 24.71
N ASP A 86 -6.72 8.64 24.49
CA ASP A 86 -6.20 8.92 23.14
C ASP A 86 -5.14 7.88 22.76
N PRO A 87 -5.42 6.97 21.81
CA PRO A 87 -4.47 5.93 21.42
C PRO A 87 -3.19 6.50 20.78
N MET A 88 -3.25 7.72 20.23
CA MET A 88 -2.07 8.37 19.68
C MET A 88 -1.09 8.76 20.78
N CYS A 89 -1.58 9.28 21.91
CA CYS A 89 -0.76 9.66 23.06
C CYS A 89 -0.25 8.45 23.84
N GLU A 90 -0.94 7.32 23.81
CA GLU A 90 -0.46 6.09 24.44
C GLU A 90 0.80 5.54 23.77
N LEU A 91 0.81 5.49 22.44
CA LEU A 91 1.95 4.95 21.71
C LEU A 91 3.09 5.97 21.56
N PHE A 92 2.75 7.25 21.41
CA PHE A 92 3.68 8.36 21.23
C PHE A 92 3.37 9.48 22.22
N PRO A 93 3.76 9.34 23.51
CA PRO A 93 3.50 10.38 24.50
C PRO A 93 4.17 11.71 24.10
N THR A 94 3.40 12.78 24.11
CA THR A 94 3.88 14.12 23.81
C THR A 94 4.45 14.83 25.03
N GLU A 95 4.00 14.43 26.23
CA GLU A 95 4.39 14.99 27.50
C GLU A 95 4.88 13.86 28.42
N VAL A 96 6.08 14.03 28.99
CA VAL A 96 6.68 13.08 29.92
C VAL A 96 7.36 13.80 31.06
N ALA A 97 7.37 13.19 32.24
CA ALA A 97 8.12 13.70 33.36
C ALA A 97 9.62 13.40 33.17
N CYS A 98 10.43 14.45 33.13
CA CYS A 98 11.88 14.38 33.05
C CYS A 98 12.52 14.70 34.40
N ASN A 99 13.46 13.87 34.83
CA ASN A 99 14.29 14.13 35.99
C ASN A 99 15.64 14.71 35.56
N ILE A 100 15.88 15.96 35.89
CA ILE A 100 17.14 16.64 35.58
C ILE A 100 17.90 16.90 36.87
N GLN A 101 19.19 16.60 36.87
CA GLN A 101 20.09 16.98 37.95
C GLN A 101 20.61 18.39 37.73
N VAL A 102 20.26 19.30 38.59
CA VAL A 102 20.69 20.70 38.52
C VAL A 102 21.66 20.93 39.67
N GLY A 103 22.77 21.65 39.40
CA GLY A 103 23.70 22.06 40.40
C GLY A 103 23.04 23.03 41.37
N ALA A 104 22.98 22.67 42.68
CA ALA A 104 22.49 23.57 43.71
C ALA A 104 23.55 24.64 44.06
N LEU A 105 23.11 25.80 44.48
CA LEU A 105 23.97 26.89 44.94
C LEU A 105 24.90 26.50 46.09
N THR A 106 24.56 25.39 46.80
CA THR A 106 25.34 24.82 47.90
C THR A 106 26.41 23.82 47.43
N GLY A 107 26.62 23.66 46.10
CA GLY A 107 27.63 22.76 45.54
C GLY A 107 27.15 21.26 45.41
N GLY A 108 25.93 20.97 45.82
CA GLY A 108 25.32 19.65 45.62
C GLY A 108 24.57 19.50 44.30
N LEU A 109 24.18 18.26 43.92
CA LEU A 109 23.28 17.97 42.79
C LEU A 109 21.87 17.79 43.38
N ASP A 110 20.95 18.66 42.96
CA ASP A 110 19.53 18.53 43.27
C ASP A 110 18.78 17.90 42.09
N ARG A 111 17.79 17.03 42.39
CA ARG A 111 16.95 16.39 41.38
C ARG A 111 15.63 17.11 41.29
N THR A 112 15.40 17.77 40.16
CA THR A 112 14.17 18.48 39.92
C THR A 112 13.39 17.85 38.77
N ASN A 113 12.09 17.66 38.99
CA ASN A 113 11.17 17.10 38.01
C ASN A 113 10.64 18.23 37.13
N PHE A 114 10.77 18.05 35.83
CA PHE A 114 10.24 18.97 34.83
C PHE A 114 9.27 18.23 33.91
N LEU A 115 8.33 18.97 33.33
CA LEU A 115 7.51 18.47 32.22
C LEU A 115 8.29 18.68 30.91
N CYS A 116 8.63 17.56 30.27
CA CYS A 116 9.30 17.59 28.97
C CYS A 116 8.29 17.40 27.83
N ILE A 117 8.35 18.29 26.85
CA ILE A 117 7.52 18.21 25.66
C ILE A 117 8.34 17.53 24.54
N LEU A 118 7.85 16.40 24.04
CA LEU A 118 8.44 15.63 22.96
C LEU A 118 7.81 16.02 21.63
N GLY A 119 8.26 17.14 21.03
CA GLY A 119 7.72 17.64 19.78
C GLY A 119 7.78 16.64 18.62
N ASN A 120 8.82 15.80 18.55
CA ASN A 120 8.94 14.77 17.51
C ASN A 120 7.82 13.72 17.58
N ASN A 121 7.31 13.39 18.77
CA ASN A 121 6.24 12.43 18.92
C ASN A 121 4.93 12.91 18.32
N LEU A 122 4.68 14.21 18.31
CA LEU A 122 3.51 14.81 17.63
C LEU A 122 3.52 14.54 16.12
N PHE A 123 4.70 14.58 15.49
CA PHE A 123 4.85 14.19 14.08
C PHE A 123 4.74 12.70 13.89
N ASN A 124 5.35 11.91 14.77
CA ASN A 124 5.32 10.45 14.69
C ASN A 124 3.90 9.89 14.78
N GLN A 125 3.05 10.43 15.66
CA GLN A 125 1.63 10.06 15.76
C GLN A 125 0.93 10.09 14.39
N LYS A 126 1.04 11.22 13.71
CA LYS A 126 0.40 11.43 12.41
C LYS A 126 1.07 10.63 11.31
N TYR A 127 2.39 10.59 11.30
CA TYR A 127 3.19 9.88 10.31
C TYR A 127 2.88 8.38 10.29
N PHE A 128 2.89 7.72 11.45
CA PHE A 128 2.62 6.29 11.54
C PHE A 128 1.17 5.94 11.21
N PHE A 129 0.22 6.82 11.49
CA PHE A 129 -1.16 6.65 11.06
C PHE A 129 -1.32 6.73 9.53
N VAL A 130 -0.72 7.73 8.90
CA VAL A 130 -0.72 7.86 7.43
C VAL A 130 0.00 6.67 6.78
N LEU A 131 1.11 6.22 7.36
CA LEU A 131 1.84 5.05 6.90
C LEU A 131 1.01 3.78 6.99
N TRP A 132 0.23 3.61 8.06
CA TRP A 132 -0.70 2.50 8.23
C TRP A 132 -1.77 2.51 7.13
N LEU A 133 -2.44 3.65 6.89
CA LEU A 133 -3.42 3.80 5.81
C LEU A 133 -2.80 3.50 4.44
N TRP A 134 -1.59 3.98 4.20
CA TRP A 134 -0.87 3.75 2.95
C TRP A 134 -0.62 2.27 2.68
N TRP A 135 -0.20 1.51 3.68
CA TRP A 135 0.03 0.07 3.51
C TRP A 135 -1.25 -0.73 3.33
N ILE A 136 -2.31 -0.39 4.04
CA ILE A 136 -3.63 -0.99 3.81
C ILE A 136 -4.09 -0.73 2.37
N PHE A 137 -3.91 0.49 1.88
CA PHE A 137 -4.24 0.85 0.51
C PHE A 137 -3.41 0.06 -0.51
N LEU A 138 -2.10 -0.04 -0.34
CA LEU A 138 -1.22 -0.83 -1.21
C LEU A 138 -1.61 -2.31 -1.21
N LEU A 139 -1.88 -2.88 -0.05
CA LEU A 139 -2.31 -4.26 0.09
C LEU A 139 -3.62 -4.50 -0.66
N PHE A 140 -4.59 -3.61 -0.51
CA PHE A 140 -5.87 -3.68 -1.21
C PHE A 140 -5.71 -3.64 -2.74
N ILE A 141 -4.94 -2.69 -3.27
CA ILE A 141 -4.66 -2.58 -4.70
C ILE A 141 -3.95 -3.83 -5.24
N THR A 142 -2.96 -4.33 -4.50
CA THR A 142 -2.21 -5.53 -4.90
C THR A 142 -3.11 -6.76 -4.94
N LEU A 143 -3.97 -6.94 -3.93
CA LEU A 143 -4.95 -8.03 -3.90
C LEU A 143 -5.96 -7.93 -5.05
N LEU A 144 -6.48 -6.75 -5.34
CA LEU A 144 -7.36 -6.52 -6.50
C LEU A 144 -6.66 -6.89 -7.81
N GLY A 145 -5.39 -6.52 -7.97
CA GLY A 145 -4.59 -6.88 -9.13
C GLY A 145 -4.45 -8.39 -9.31
N ILE A 146 -4.14 -9.11 -8.23
CA ILE A 146 -4.02 -10.57 -8.22
C ILE A 146 -5.38 -11.23 -8.55
N LEU A 147 -6.47 -10.78 -7.91
CA LEU A 147 -7.82 -11.31 -8.16
C LEU A 147 -8.26 -11.08 -9.60
N TYR A 148 -8.03 -9.89 -10.14
CA TYR A 148 -8.35 -9.58 -11.53
C TYR A 148 -7.62 -10.50 -12.51
N ARG A 149 -6.36 -10.82 -12.26
CA ARG A 149 -5.57 -11.69 -13.14
C ARG A 149 -5.92 -13.15 -12.98
N SER A 150 -6.09 -13.62 -11.75
CA SER A 150 -6.51 -15.00 -11.49
C SER A 150 -7.86 -15.27 -12.13
N SER A 151 -8.79 -14.34 -12.07
CA SER A 151 -10.09 -14.48 -12.75
C SER A 151 -9.97 -14.54 -14.27
N ARG A 152 -9.02 -13.81 -14.87
CA ARG A 152 -8.77 -13.89 -16.33
C ARG A 152 -8.15 -15.22 -16.77
N ILE A 153 -7.37 -15.84 -15.91
CA ILE A 153 -6.76 -17.14 -16.19
C ILE A 153 -7.79 -18.27 -15.98
N ALA A 154 -8.56 -18.19 -14.90
CA ALA A 154 -9.55 -19.21 -14.53
C ALA A 154 -10.78 -19.20 -15.44
N LEU A 155 -11.18 -18.05 -15.98
CA LEU A 155 -12.37 -17.89 -16.80
C LEU A 155 -12.03 -17.37 -18.21
N PRO A 156 -11.56 -18.23 -19.13
CA PRO A 156 -11.20 -17.80 -20.49
C PRO A 156 -12.39 -17.22 -21.27
N GLY A 157 -13.62 -17.60 -20.92
CA GLY A 157 -14.86 -17.03 -21.48
C GLY A 157 -15.04 -15.55 -21.08
N LEU A 158 -14.79 -15.19 -19.83
CA LEU A 158 -14.86 -13.83 -19.33
C LEU A 158 -13.79 -12.95 -19.98
N SER A 159 -12.61 -13.49 -20.20
CA SER A 159 -11.51 -12.81 -20.90
C SER A 159 -11.88 -12.44 -22.34
N ARG A 160 -12.58 -13.35 -23.07
CA ARG A 160 -13.08 -13.06 -24.43
C ARG A 160 -14.18 -12.00 -24.42
N TYR A 161 -15.09 -12.06 -23.46
CA TYR A 161 -16.18 -11.08 -23.32
C TYR A 161 -15.64 -9.67 -23.03
N LEU A 162 -14.70 -9.53 -22.12
CA LEU A 162 -14.07 -8.24 -21.78
C LEU A 162 -13.26 -7.67 -22.95
N LEU A 163 -12.54 -8.53 -23.69
CA LEU A 163 -11.81 -8.12 -24.88
C LEU A 163 -12.75 -7.64 -25.99
N SER A 164 -13.87 -8.34 -26.23
CA SER A 164 -14.86 -7.90 -27.23
C SER A 164 -15.45 -6.55 -26.87
N ARG A 165 -15.70 -6.28 -25.60
CA ARG A 165 -16.25 -5.01 -25.13
C ARG A 165 -15.23 -3.86 -25.24
N SER A 166 -13.96 -4.11 -24.92
CA SER A 166 -12.90 -3.09 -25.06
C SER A 166 -12.62 -2.72 -26.51
N VAL A 167 -12.74 -3.68 -27.43
CA VAL A 167 -12.63 -3.41 -28.88
C VAL A 167 -13.79 -2.57 -29.39
N LEU A 168 -15.02 -2.84 -28.92
CA LEU A 168 -16.20 -2.04 -29.27
C LEU A 168 -16.10 -0.60 -28.74
N VAL A 169 -15.62 -0.40 -27.52
CA VAL A 169 -15.41 0.95 -26.96
C VAL A 169 -14.32 1.70 -27.72
N GLY A 170 -13.25 1.03 -28.16
CA GLY A 170 -12.20 1.64 -28.98
C GLY A 170 -12.63 2.11 -30.38
N GLN A 171 -13.78 1.61 -30.89
CA GLN A 171 -14.36 2.06 -32.16
C GLN A 171 -15.14 3.39 -32.03
N TRP A 172 -15.57 3.78 -30.83
CA TRP A 172 -16.31 5.02 -30.60
C TRP A 172 -15.44 6.30 -30.56
N TRP A 173 -14.10 6.13 -30.49
CA TRP A 173 -13.14 7.24 -30.43
C TRP A 173 -12.39 7.48 -31.74
N ARG A 174 -12.84 6.91 -32.87
CA ARG A 174 -12.39 7.23 -34.22
C ARG A 174 -13.54 7.87 -35.01
#